data_a9d5c89c74c21e82763d193160b59a72
#
_entry.id   a9d5c89c74c21e82763d193160b59a72
#
_cell.length_a   1.000
_cell.length_b   1.000
_cell.length_c   1.000
_cell.angle_alpha   90.00
_cell.angle_beta   90.00
_cell.angle_gamma   90.00
#
_symmetry.space_group_name_H-M   'P 1'
#
loop_
_entity.id
_entity.type
_entity.pdbx_description
1 polymer ?
#
loop_
_entity_poly.entity_id
_entity_poly.type
_entity_poly.pdbx_seq_one_letter_code
_entity_poly.pdbx_strand_id
1 'polypeptide(L)'
;MELWRKNLYSLWSAQLIAVTGLSLIIPFLPLYLRELGVEGKEALKIWSGVIFSAPFMVSAFLQPLWGILGDRRGRKPMVVRAMLGLALANFLMGFAQTPSQVLILRFLQGSLAGFVAPSLALMASSAPREKTGQALGTLQSSLVTGMIIGPLLGGVLAHFMGYRPIFFWTAFFCLAGAILVMRLVKEDFVRKEKEKRATLGRNQANIEKRII
;
A
#
# COMPACT_ATOMS: atom_id res chain seq x y z
N MET A 1 11.71 -21.45 -12.14
CA MET A 1 10.81 -20.29 -12.28
C MET A 1 11.68 -19.03 -12.31
N GLU A 2 11.54 -18.17 -13.32
CA GLU A 2 12.31 -16.92 -13.45
C GLU A 2 12.05 -16.00 -12.25
N LEU A 3 13.05 -15.25 -11.80
CA LEU A 3 13.00 -14.41 -10.60
C LEU A 3 11.85 -13.40 -10.64
N TRP A 4 11.62 -12.77 -11.80
CA TRP A 4 10.54 -11.79 -11.97
C TRP A 4 9.14 -12.39 -11.80
N ARG A 5 8.93 -13.64 -12.22
CA ARG A 5 7.65 -14.36 -12.00
C ARG A 5 7.42 -14.66 -10.53
N LYS A 6 8.48 -15.06 -9.80
CA LYS A 6 8.39 -15.24 -8.34
C LYS A 6 8.04 -13.94 -7.64
N ASN A 7 8.68 -12.84 -8.02
CA ASN A 7 8.37 -11.52 -7.50
C ASN A 7 6.92 -11.10 -7.83
N LEU A 8 6.46 -11.35 -9.07
CA LEU A 8 5.10 -11.04 -9.49
C LEU A 8 4.05 -11.73 -8.61
N TYR A 9 4.13 -13.05 -8.47
CA TYR A 9 3.15 -13.79 -7.67
C TYR A 9 3.23 -13.43 -6.18
N SER A 10 4.45 -13.20 -5.66
CA SER A 10 4.62 -12.78 -4.26
C SER A 10 4.04 -11.39 -3.99
N LEU A 11 4.28 -10.43 -4.90
CA LEU A 11 3.69 -9.09 -4.80
C LEU A 11 2.18 -9.13 -5.00
N TRP A 12 1.70 -9.92 -5.96
CA TRP A 12 0.28 -10.10 -6.22
C TRP A 12 -0.46 -10.63 -5.00
N SER A 13 0.05 -11.71 -4.38
CA SER A 13 -0.55 -12.29 -3.18
C SER A 13 -0.50 -11.34 -1.99
N ALA A 14 0.65 -10.69 -1.76
CA ALA A 14 0.79 -9.74 -0.67
C ALA A 14 -0.13 -8.51 -0.83
N GLN A 15 -0.25 -8.01 -2.06
CA GLN A 15 -1.12 -6.88 -2.38
C GLN A 15 -2.60 -7.27 -2.29
N LEU A 16 -2.99 -8.45 -2.78
CA LEU A 16 -4.33 -8.98 -2.64
C LEU A 16 -4.75 -9.04 -1.16
N ILE A 17 -3.92 -9.65 -0.32
CA ILE A 17 -4.18 -9.79 1.12
C ILE A 17 -4.31 -8.41 1.78
N ALA A 18 -3.36 -7.50 1.53
CA ALA A 18 -3.38 -6.17 2.12
C ALA A 18 -4.59 -5.34 1.67
N VAL A 19 -4.94 -5.37 0.38
CA VAL A 19 -6.10 -4.64 -0.16
C VAL A 19 -7.42 -5.23 0.32
N THR A 20 -7.53 -6.56 0.39
CA THR A 20 -8.68 -7.22 1.00
C THR A 20 -8.88 -6.71 2.43
N GLY A 21 -7.82 -6.69 3.24
CA GLY A 21 -7.87 -6.16 4.61
C GLY A 21 -8.31 -4.69 4.66
N LEU A 22 -7.72 -3.82 3.85
CA LEU A 22 -8.06 -2.39 3.81
C LEU A 22 -9.50 -2.15 3.36
N SER A 23 -10.05 -3.00 2.49
CA SER A 23 -11.40 -2.88 1.97
C SER A 23 -12.47 -3.42 2.92
N LEU A 24 -12.11 -4.20 3.94
CA LEU A 24 -13.05 -4.76 4.93
C LEU A 24 -13.90 -3.67 5.60
N ILE A 25 -13.29 -2.54 5.97
CA ILE A 25 -13.92 -1.52 6.81
C ILE A 25 -14.68 -0.46 5.99
N ILE A 26 -14.42 -0.32 4.69
CA ILE A 26 -14.93 0.79 3.88
C ILE A 26 -16.45 0.95 4.01
N PRO A 27 -17.29 -0.08 3.78
CA PRO A 27 -18.74 0.07 3.86
C PRO A 27 -19.26 0.23 5.29
N PHE A 28 -18.48 -0.17 6.29
CA PHE A 28 -18.91 -0.17 7.70
C PHE A 28 -18.43 1.06 8.48
N LEU A 29 -17.62 1.92 7.86
CA LEU A 29 -17.10 3.12 8.51
C LEU A 29 -18.21 4.03 9.09
N PRO A 30 -19.30 4.33 8.38
CA PRO A 30 -20.39 5.12 8.97
C PRO A 30 -21.07 4.44 10.17
N LEU A 31 -21.22 3.13 10.14
CA LEU A 31 -21.82 2.36 11.23
C LEU A 31 -20.89 2.34 12.46
N TYR A 32 -19.59 2.19 12.25
CA TYR A 32 -18.60 2.31 13.31
C TYR A 32 -18.58 3.71 13.94
N LEU A 33 -18.74 4.77 13.15
CA LEU A 33 -18.82 6.14 13.67
C LEU A 33 -20.07 6.37 14.54
N ARG A 34 -21.18 5.68 14.24
CA ARG A 34 -22.35 5.67 15.11
C ARG A 34 -22.06 5.04 16.46
N GLU A 35 -21.33 3.92 16.50
CA GLU A 35 -20.90 3.31 17.78
C GLU A 35 -19.97 4.23 18.58
N LEU A 36 -19.25 5.13 17.92
CA LEU A 36 -18.39 6.14 18.56
C LEU A 36 -19.16 7.41 19.01
N GLY A 37 -20.50 7.40 18.93
CA GLY A 37 -21.34 8.48 19.44
C GLY A 37 -21.63 9.60 18.43
N VAL A 38 -21.43 9.38 17.12
CA VAL A 38 -21.85 10.35 16.11
C VAL A 38 -23.36 10.24 15.90
N GLU A 39 -24.11 11.18 16.44
CA GLU A 39 -25.54 11.27 16.32
C GLU A 39 -25.97 12.22 15.19
N GLY A 40 -27.12 11.93 14.57
CA GLY A 40 -27.71 12.73 13.50
C GLY A 40 -27.16 12.37 12.10
N LYS A 41 -28.07 12.39 11.10
CA LYS A 41 -27.74 11.98 9.72
C LYS A 41 -26.71 12.92 9.07
N GLU A 42 -26.79 14.22 9.30
CA GLU A 42 -25.88 15.20 8.69
C GLU A 42 -24.48 15.13 9.29
N ALA A 43 -24.36 15.04 10.62
CA ALA A 43 -23.06 14.85 11.28
C ALA A 43 -22.38 13.57 10.81
N LEU A 44 -23.13 12.47 10.67
CA LEU A 44 -22.61 11.19 10.21
C LEU A 44 -22.09 11.27 8.77
N LYS A 45 -22.78 11.97 7.87
CA LYS A 45 -22.32 12.19 6.48
C LYS A 45 -21.00 12.97 6.47
N ILE A 46 -20.94 14.07 7.23
CA ILE A 46 -19.75 14.93 7.27
C ILE A 46 -18.55 14.15 7.84
N TRP A 47 -18.71 13.52 9.01
CA TRP A 47 -17.65 12.73 9.62
C TRP A 47 -17.17 11.57 8.73
N SER A 48 -18.10 10.84 8.11
CA SER A 48 -17.75 9.75 7.18
C SER A 48 -16.97 10.27 5.97
N GLY A 49 -17.40 11.38 5.38
CA GLY A 49 -16.70 12.00 4.25
C GLY A 49 -15.29 12.47 4.61
N VAL A 50 -15.16 13.19 5.74
CA VAL A 50 -13.86 13.70 6.21
C VAL A 50 -12.90 12.55 6.54
N ILE A 51 -13.35 11.56 7.32
CA ILE A 51 -12.53 10.41 7.73
C ILE A 51 -12.15 9.54 6.53
N PHE A 52 -13.03 9.40 5.53
CA PHE A 52 -12.74 8.66 4.31
C PHE A 52 -11.72 9.38 3.42
N SER A 53 -11.83 10.70 3.27
CA SER A 53 -10.95 11.50 2.41
C SER A 53 -9.59 11.81 3.04
N ALA A 54 -9.50 11.87 4.38
CA ALA A 54 -8.29 12.25 5.12
C ALA A 54 -7.02 11.51 4.67
N PRO A 55 -6.98 10.16 4.55
CA PRO A 55 -5.76 9.46 4.14
C PRO A 55 -5.36 9.78 2.70
N PHE A 56 -6.31 10.03 1.80
CA PHE A 56 -6.01 10.37 0.41
C PHE A 56 -5.39 11.77 0.29
N MET A 57 -5.92 12.73 1.06
CA MET A 57 -5.38 14.09 1.11
C MET A 57 -3.91 14.08 1.55
N VAL A 58 -3.61 13.43 2.67
CA VAL A 58 -2.22 13.34 3.17
C VAL A 58 -1.32 12.58 2.20
N SER A 59 -1.81 11.47 1.65
CA SER A 59 -1.05 10.68 0.67
C SER A 59 -0.68 11.50 -0.57
N ALA A 60 -1.57 12.36 -1.07
CA ALA A 60 -1.30 13.19 -2.25
C ALA A 60 -0.05 14.06 -2.07
N PHE A 61 0.17 14.60 -0.86
CA PHE A 61 1.35 15.42 -0.56
C PHE A 61 2.60 14.59 -0.26
N LEU A 62 2.46 13.44 0.38
CA LEU A 62 3.61 12.66 0.85
C LEU A 62 4.09 11.59 -0.14
N GLN A 63 3.25 11.13 -1.07
CA GLN A 63 3.65 10.12 -2.06
C GLN A 63 4.86 10.52 -2.93
N PRO A 64 5.01 11.78 -3.40
CA PRO A 64 6.22 12.17 -4.14
C PRO A 64 7.50 12.00 -3.30
N LEU A 65 7.45 12.33 -2.01
CA LEU A 65 8.59 12.16 -1.10
C LEU A 65 8.96 10.68 -0.92
N TRP A 66 7.95 9.82 -0.78
CA TRP A 66 8.15 8.37 -0.70
C TRP A 66 8.67 7.79 -2.02
N GLY A 67 8.26 8.34 -3.16
CA GLY A 67 8.80 7.98 -4.48
C GLY A 67 10.30 8.26 -4.58
N ILE A 68 10.74 9.48 -4.24
CA ILE A 68 12.16 9.87 -4.23
C ILE A 68 12.96 8.97 -3.28
N LEU A 69 12.43 8.68 -2.10
CA LEU A 69 13.10 7.81 -1.14
C LEU A 69 13.20 6.37 -1.65
N GLY A 70 12.17 5.89 -2.34
CA GLY A 70 12.15 4.56 -2.97
C GLY A 70 13.19 4.42 -4.09
N ASP A 71 13.40 5.46 -4.86
CA ASP A 71 14.44 5.48 -5.90
C ASP A 71 15.86 5.50 -5.31
N ARG A 72 16.04 6.03 -4.09
CA ARG A 72 17.34 6.09 -3.40
C ARG A 72 17.65 4.86 -2.55
N ARG A 73 16.66 4.29 -1.87
CA ARG A 73 16.85 3.20 -0.89
C ARG A 73 16.33 1.85 -1.35
N GLY A 74 15.72 1.79 -2.54
CA GLY A 74 15.08 0.59 -3.05
C GLY A 74 13.55 0.62 -2.88
N ARG A 75 12.87 -0.12 -3.72
CA ARG A 75 11.40 -0.14 -3.80
C ARG A 75 10.79 -1.16 -2.86
N LYS A 76 11.46 -2.31 -2.67
CA LYS A 76 11.02 -3.34 -1.70
C LYS A 76 10.90 -2.79 -0.27
N PRO A 77 11.89 -2.06 0.31
CA PRO A 77 11.75 -1.46 1.62
C PRO A 77 10.56 -0.50 1.72
N MET A 78 10.23 0.22 0.63
CA MET A 78 9.09 1.14 0.61
C MET A 78 7.75 0.40 0.65
N VAL A 79 7.63 -0.74 -0.07
CA VAL A 79 6.43 -1.60 0.01
C VAL A 79 6.25 -2.13 1.43
N VAL A 80 7.31 -2.68 2.02
CA VAL A 80 7.27 -3.24 3.39
C VAL A 80 6.92 -2.16 4.42
N ARG A 81 7.59 -1.00 4.36
CA ARG A 81 7.31 0.14 5.24
C ARG A 81 5.84 0.57 5.17
N ALA A 82 5.31 0.71 3.96
CA ALA A 82 3.93 1.14 3.77
C ALA A 82 2.94 0.11 4.35
N MET A 83 3.14 -1.18 4.10
CA MET A 83 2.29 -2.23 4.65
C MET A 83 2.38 -2.31 6.19
N LEU A 84 3.58 -2.18 6.77
CA LEU A 84 3.75 -2.12 8.23
C LEU A 84 3.10 -0.87 8.84
N GLY A 85 3.25 0.28 8.18
CA GLY A 85 2.59 1.51 8.60
C GLY A 85 1.07 1.41 8.57
N LEU A 86 0.51 0.77 7.52
CA LEU A 86 -0.92 0.48 7.43
C LEU A 86 -1.38 -0.49 8.52
N ALA A 87 -0.60 -1.53 8.81
CA ALA A 87 -0.89 -2.47 9.89
C ALA A 87 -0.94 -1.75 11.23
N LEU A 88 0.06 -0.92 11.55
CA LEU A 88 0.11 -0.14 12.77
C LEU A 88 -1.07 0.83 12.90
N ALA A 89 -1.35 1.61 11.85
CA ALA A 89 -2.44 2.57 11.87
C ALA A 89 -3.80 1.90 12.09
N ASN A 90 -4.06 0.77 11.39
CA ASN A 90 -5.31 0.03 11.58
C ASN A 90 -5.37 -0.66 12.95
N PHE A 91 -4.27 -1.21 13.45
CA PHE A 91 -4.22 -1.76 14.80
C PHE A 91 -4.61 -0.72 15.86
N LEU A 92 -4.06 0.50 15.77
CA LEU A 92 -4.41 1.59 16.66
C LEU A 92 -5.87 2.04 16.50
N MET A 93 -6.43 2.03 15.29
CA MET A 93 -7.85 2.38 15.05
C MET A 93 -8.81 1.42 15.76
N GLY A 94 -8.43 0.16 16.00
CA GLY A 94 -9.23 -0.77 16.78
C GLY A 94 -9.44 -0.33 18.23
N PHE A 95 -8.57 0.52 18.79
CA PHE A 95 -8.68 1.08 20.15
C PHE A 95 -9.33 2.46 20.19
N ALA A 96 -9.68 3.06 19.06
CA ALA A 96 -10.27 4.38 19.03
C ALA A 96 -11.62 4.41 19.76
N GLN A 97 -11.83 5.47 20.55
CA GLN A 97 -13.03 5.69 21.36
C GLN A 97 -13.85 6.89 20.88
N THR A 98 -13.22 7.75 20.06
CA THR A 98 -13.87 8.97 19.55
C THR A 98 -13.66 9.11 18.05
N PRO A 99 -14.57 9.77 17.31
CA PRO A 99 -14.41 10.06 15.88
C PRO A 99 -13.13 10.85 15.57
N SER A 100 -12.75 11.78 16.46
CA SER A 100 -11.53 12.58 16.32
C SER A 100 -10.25 11.71 16.37
N GLN A 101 -10.21 10.70 17.24
CA GLN A 101 -9.10 9.74 17.28
C GLN A 101 -9.00 8.96 15.97
N VAL A 102 -10.14 8.52 15.43
CA VAL A 102 -10.16 7.84 14.11
C VAL A 102 -9.64 8.78 13.03
N LEU A 103 -10.02 10.04 13.02
CA LEU A 103 -9.54 11.02 12.05
C LEU A 103 -8.02 11.22 12.13
N ILE A 104 -7.46 11.39 13.33
CA ILE A 104 -6.00 11.51 13.53
C ILE A 104 -5.28 10.27 13.01
N LEU A 105 -5.79 9.07 13.31
CA LEU A 105 -5.21 7.81 12.84
C LEU A 105 -5.36 7.64 11.33
N ARG A 106 -6.40 8.20 10.70
CA ARG A 106 -6.54 8.27 9.24
C ARG A 106 -5.49 9.18 8.60
N PHE A 107 -5.14 10.30 9.21
CA PHE A 107 -4.01 11.13 8.78
C PHE A 107 -2.68 10.36 8.89
N LEU A 108 -2.46 9.66 10.00
CA LEU A 108 -1.30 8.78 10.17
C LEU A 108 -1.28 7.69 9.08
N GLN A 109 -2.41 7.04 8.84
CA GLN A 109 -2.56 6.03 7.78
C GLN A 109 -2.17 6.59 6.42
N GLY A 110 -2.66 7.77 6.06
CA GLY A 110 -2.33 8.45 4.80
C GLY A 110 -0.85 8.78 4.67
N SER A 111 -0.20 9.20 5.77
CA SER A 111 1.23 9.51 5.78
C SER A 111 2.12 8.28 5.57
N LEU A 112 1.70 7.15 6.06
CA LEU A 112 2.42 5.89 5.96
C LEU A 112 2.02 5.03 4.76
N ALA A 113 0.91 5.34 4.10
CA ALA A 113 0.37 4.61 2.96
C ALA A 113 1.28 4.67 1.71
N GLY A 114 0.85 3.97 0.65
CA GLY A 114 1.50 4.07 -0.66
C GLY A 114 2.37 2.88 -1.00
N PHE A 115 1.90 1.65 -0.78
CA PHE A 115 2.63 0.43 -1.20
C PHE A 115 2.40 0.07 -2.68
N VAL A 116 1.33 0.56 -3.31
CA VAL A 116 0.96 0.20 -4.69
C VAL A 116 1.97 0.74 -5.70
N ALA A 117 2.29 2.04 -5.63
CA ALA A 117 3.22 2.66 -6.56
C ALA A 117 4.63 2.03 -6.53
N PRO A 118 5.28 1.82 -5.36
CA PRO A 118 6.56 1.11 -5.33
C PRO A 118 6.45 -0.36 -5.74
N SER A 119 5.31 -1.04 -5.52
CA SER A 119 5.10 -2.41 -6.02
C SER A 119 5.08 -2.46 -7.54
N LEU A 120 4.34 -1.55 -8.19
CA LEU A 120 4.31 -1.41 -9.65
C LEU A 120 5.69 -1.05 -10.20
N ALA A 121 6.38 -0.10 -9.58
CA ALA A 121 7.71 0.30 -9.98
C ALA A 121 8.74 -0.83 -9.83
N LEU A 122 8.66 -1.62 -8.76
CA LEU A 122 9.50 -2.80 -8.56
C LEU A 122 9.23 -3.85 -9.64
N MET A 123 7.97 -4.08 -9.98
CA MET A 123 7.59 -5.03 -11.02
C MET A 123 8.06 -4.57 -12.40
N ALA A 124 7.80 -3.31 -12.76
CA ALA A 124 8.24 -2.72 -14.03
C ALA A 124 9.76 -2.81 -14.24
N SER A 125 10.54 -2.68 -13.15
CA SER A 125 11.99 -2.78 -13.21
C SER A 125 12.54 -4.21 -13.18
N SER A 126 11.71 -5.20 -12.86
CA SER A 126 12.12 -6.61 -12.71
C SER A 126 11.67 -7.48 -13.89
N ALA A 127 10.57 -7.14 -14.54
CA ALA A 127 10.03 -7.87 -15.68
C ALA A 127 10.81 -7.57 -16.98
N PRO A 128 10.92 -8.55 -17.90
CA PRO A 128 11.39 -8.31 -19.27
C PRO A 128 10.50 -7.27 -19.98
N ARG A 129 11.10 -6.47 -20.87
CA ARG A 129 10.38 -5.37 -21.56
C ARG A 129 9.11 -5.84 -22.28
N GLU A 130 9.16 -6.98 -22.95
CA GLU A 130 8.06 -7.57 -23.71
C GLU A 130 6.89 -8.04 -22.82
N LYS A 131 7.16 -8.31 -21.53
CA LYS A 131 6.19 -8.85 -20.57
C LYS A 131 5.78 -7.85 -19.48
N THR A 132 6.36 -6.64 -19.50
CA THR A 132 6.10 -5.63 -18.46
C THR A 132 4.62 -5.27 -18.39
N GLY A 133 3.94 -5.04 -19.51
CA GLY A 133 2.51 -4.72 -19.52
C GLY A 133 1.65 -5.84 -18.91
N GLN A 134 1.92 -7.09 -19.28
CA GLN A 134 1.23 -8.24 -18.71
C GLN A 134 1.47 -8.37 -17.20
N ALA A 135 2.72 -8.19 -16.75
CA ALA A 135 3.07 -8.28 -15.33
C ALA A 135 2.39 -7.18 -14.51
N LEU A 136 2.34 -5.95 -15.01
CA LEU A 136 1.65 -4.84 -14.35
C LEU A 136 0.15 -5.04 -14.32
N GLY A 137 -0.46 -5.49 -15.42
CA GLY A 137 -1.89 -5.82 -15.48
C GLY A 137 -2.27 -6.93 -14.50
N THR A 138 -1.44 -8.00 -14.43
CA THR A 138 -1.63 -9.06 -13.44
C THR A 138 -1.51 -8.51 -12.02
N LEU A 139 -0.52 -7.66 -11.72
CA LEU A 139 -0.38 -7.07 -10.39
C LEU A 139 -1.58 -6.18 -10.05
N GLN A 140 -2.10 -5.40 -11.00
CA GLN A 140 -3.28 -4.55 -10.81
C GLN A 140 -4.56 -5.37 -10.55
N SER A 141 -4.68 -6.58 -11.11
CA SER A 141 -5.85 -7.44 -10.84
C SER A 141 -5.99 -7.77 -9.35
N SER A 142 -4.89 -7.82 -8.59
CA SER A 142 -4.95 -8.05 -7.14
C SER A 142 -5.66 -6.92 -6.38
N LEU A 143 -5.55 -5.67 -6.86
CA LEU A 143 -6.27 -4.53 -6.26
C LEU A 143 -7.78 -4.70 -6.45
N VAL A 144 -8.20 -4.93 -7.69
CA VAL A 144 -9.64 -5.08 -8.03
C VAL A 144 -10.23 -6.27 -7.27
N THR A 145 -9.54 -7.41 -7.29
CA THR A 145 -9.98 -8.62 -6.58
C THR A 145 -10.09 -8.38 -5.08
N GLY A 146 -9.10 -7.72 -4.47
CA GLY A 146 -9.11 -7.39 -3.05
C GLY A 146 -10.23 -6.41 -2.67
N MET A 147 -10.51 -5.43 -3.53
CA MET A 147 -11.62 -4.47 -3.34
C MET A 147 -13.00 -5.13 -3.42
N ILE A 148 -13.14 -6.24 -4.17
CA ILE A 148 -14.39 -7.00 -4.25
C ILE A 148 -14.52 -7.96 -3.05
N ILE A 149 -13.47 -8.69 -2.73
CA ILE A 149 -13.49 -9.70 -1.65
C ILE A 149 -13.59 -9.03 -0.27
N GLY A 150 -12.92 -7.89 -0.08
CA GLY A 150 -12.86 -7.20 1.21
C GLY A 150 -14.23 -6.89 1.81
N PRO A 151 -15.11 -6.14 1.13
CA PRO A 151 -16.45 -5.83 1.65
C PRO A 151 -17.29 -7.06 1.96
N LEU A 152 -17.18 -8.13 1.16
CA LEU A 152 -17.89 -9.39 1.41
C LEU A 152 -17.43 -10.03 2.71
N LEU A 153 -16.13 -10.18 2.91
CA LEU A 153 -15.57 -10.69 4.17
C LEU A 153 -15.85 -9.75 5.35
N GLY A 154 -15.78 -8.44 5.11
CA GLY A 154 -16.08 -7.41 6.09
C GLY A 154 -17.51 -7.50 6.60
N GLY A 155 -18.49 -7.78 5.71
CA GLY A 155 -19.90 -8.00 6.07
C GLY A 155 -20.08 -9.20 6.99
N VAL A 156 -19.45 -10.31 6.68
CA VAL A 156 -19.47 -11.51 7.51
C VAL A 156 -18.84 -11.23 8.88
N LEU A 157 -17.66 -10.65 8.91
CA LEU A 157 -16.98 -10.32 10.17
C LEU A 157 -17.76 -9.32 11.02
N ALA A 158 -18.34 -8.27 10.39
CA ALA A 158 -19.16 -7.28 11.09
C ALA A 158 -20.39 -7.91 11.75
N HIS A 159 -21.03 -8.89 11.08
CA HIS A 159 -22.20 -9.58 11.59
C HIS A 159 -21.88 -10.40 12.85
N PHE A 160 -20.76 -11.11 12.86
CA PHE A 160 -20.41 -12.02 13.98
C PHE A 160 -19.64 -11.34 15.11
N MET A 161 -18.83 -10.33 14.81
CA MET A 161 -17.83 -9.80 15.75
C MET A 161 -17.97 -8.28 16.01
N GLY A 162 -18.87 -7.59 15.29
CA GLY A 162 -18.98 -6.13 15.33
C GLY A 162 -17.90 -5.42 14.50
N TYR A 163 -17.87 -4.07 14.57
CA TYR A 163 -17.01 -3.28 13.65
C TYR A 163 -15.58 -3.10 14.15
N ARG A 164 -15.33 -3.06 15.46
CA ARG A 164 -13.98 -2.87 16.03
C ARG A 164 -12.98 -3.98 15.67
N PRO A 165 -13.33 -5.28 15.75
CA PRO A 165 -12.43 -6.35 15.37
C PRO A 165 -11.97 -6.31 13.91
N ILE A 166 -12.73 -5.69 13.01
CA ILE A 166 -12.38 -5.56 11.59
C ILE A 166 -11.04 -4.81 11.43
N PHE A 167 -10.76 -3.81 12.26
CA PHE A 167 -9.49 -3.09 12.22
C PHE A 167 -8.31 -3.98 12.59
N PHE A 168 -8.46 -4.89 13.55
CA PHE A 168 -7.41 -5.86 13.90
C PHE A 168 -7.19 -6.87 12.78
N TRP A 169 -8.26 -7.34 12.13
CA TRP A 169 -8.14 -8.18 10.94
C TRP A 169 -7.46 -7.45 9.78
N THR A 170 -7.80 -6.20 9.55
CA THR A 170 -7.11 -5.36 8.56
C THR A 170 -5.62 -5.23 8.88
N ALA A 171 -5.28 -4.96 10.14
CA ALA A 171 -3.89 -4.90 10.58
C ALA A 171 -3.16 -6.23 10.37
N PHE A 172 -3.79 -7.35 10.70
CA PHE A 172 -3.26 -8.69 10.48
C PHE A 172 -3.00 -8.96 8.98
N PHE A 173 -3.94 -8.64 8.09
CA PHE A 173 -3.75 -8.81 6.65
C PHE A 173 -2.62 -7.93 6.10
N CYS A 174 -2.52 -6.67 6.52
CA CYS A 174 -1.41 -5.80 6.13
C CYS A 174 -0.06 -6.32 6.63
N LEU A 175 0.00 -6.84 7.87
CA LEU A 175 1.19 -7.44 8.44
C LEU A 175 1.59 -8.72 7.68
N ALA A 176 0.64 -9.60 7.38
CA ALA A 176 0.87 -10.80 6.59
C ALA A 176 1.41 -10.45 5.19
N GLY A 177 0.83 -9.46 4.52
CA GLY A 177 1.33 -8.93 3.25
C GLY A 177 2.77 -8.41 3.35
N ALA A 178 3.10 -7.65 4.42
CA ALA A 178 4.46 -7.17 4.66
C ALA A 178 5.46 -8.32 4.84
N ILE A 179 5.10 -9.34 5.62
CA ILE A 179 5.94 -10.54 5.85
C ILE A 179 6.16 -11.30 4.53
N LEU A 180 5.12 -11.47 3.71
CA LEU A 180 5.25 -12.11 2.40
C LEU A 180 6.25 -11.36 1.52
N VAL A 181 6.13 -10.03 1.42
CA VAL A 181 7.08 -9.21 0.64
C VAL A 181 8.49 -9.32 1.21
N MET A 182 8.67 -9.24 2.52
CA MET A 182 9.99 -9.37 3.16
C MET A 182 10.67 -10.70 2.83
N ARG A 183 9.92 -11.80 2.91
CA ARG A 183 10.46 -13.17 2.76
C ARG A 183 10.64 -13.59 1.30
N LEU A 184 9.69 -13.27 0.44
CA LEU A 184 9.60 -13.86 -0.90
C LEU A 184 10.08 -12.93 -2.02
N VAL A 185 9.95 -11.63 -1.89
CA VAL A 185 10.34 -10.67 -2.93
C VAL A 185 11.85 -10.39 -2.85
N LYS A 186 12.54 -10.46 -3.98
CA LYS A 186 13.97 -10.14 -4.11
C LYS A 186 14.15 -8.92 -4.99
N GLU A 187 14.92 -7.96 -4.53
CA GLU A 187 15.28 -6.74 -5.27
C GLU A 187 16.81 -6.62 -5.36
N ASP A 188 17.36 -6.62 -6.58
CA ASP A 188 18.79 -6.40 -6.85
C ASP A 188 19.08 -4.89 -7.01
N PHE A 189 18.78 -4.10 -5.98
CA PHE A 189 18.92 -2.65 -6.01
C PHE A 189 20.37 -2.19 -6.20
N VAL A 190 21.30 -2.77 -5.48
CA VAL A 190 22.73 -2.39 -5.52
C VAL A 190 23.34 -2.63 -6.92
N ARG A 191 22.99 -3.72 -7.58
CA ARG A 191 23.46 -4.04 -8.92
C ARG A 191 22.97 -2.99 -9.94
N LYS A 192 21.71 -2.64 -9.91
CA LYS A 192 21.12 -1.64 -10.83
C LYS A 192 21.71 -0.24 -10.63
N GLU A 193 22.00 0.16 -9.41
CA GLU A 193 22.64 1.44 -9.15
C GLU A 193 24.08 1.49 -9.67
N LYS A 194 24.85 0.40 -9.51
CA LYS A 194 26.18 0.28 -10.09
C LYS A 194 26.17 0.31 -11.61
N GLU A 195 25.24 -0.40 -12.27
CA GLU A 195 25.08 -0.38 -13.72
C GLU A 195 24.70 1.02 -14.24
N LYS A 196 23.81 1.72 -13.55
CA LYS A 196 23.41 3.11 -13.89
C LYS A 196 24.59 4.09 -13.79
N ARG A 197 25.37 4.02 -12.72
CA ARG A 197 26.59 4.83 -12.53
C ARG A 197 27.64 4.53 -13.59
N ALA A 198 27.86 3.28 -13.92
CA ALA A 198 28.80 2.88 -14.98
C ALA A 198 28.38 3.39 -16.37
N THR A 199 27.08 3.36 -16.69
CA THR A 199 26.54 3.87 -17.95
C THR A 199 26.67 5.39 -18.05
N LEU A 200 26.36 6.12 -16.96
CA LEU A 200 26.52 7.58 -16.90
C LEU A 200 27.97 8.00 -17.06
N GLY A 201 28.90 7.35 -16.37
CA GLY A 201 30.34 7.62 -16.51
C GLY A 201 30.86 7.34 -17.92
N ARG A 202 30.37 6.29 -18.58
CA ARG A 202 30.75 5.98 -19.97
C ARG A 202 30.21 7.03 -20.95
N ASN A 203 28.98 7.52 -20.72
CA ASN A 203 28.40 8.58 -21.57
C ASN A 203 29.15 9.91 -21.39
N GLN A 204 29.53 10.28 -20.17
CA GLN A 204 30.33 11.49 -19.92
C GLN A 204 31.70 11.41 -20.61
N ALA A 205 32.41 10.29 -20.48
CA ALA A 205 33.70 10.08 -21.14
C ALA A 205 33.61 10.11 -22.68
N ASN A 206 32.47 9.65 -23.25
CA ASN A 206 32.22 9.75 -24.69
C ASN A 206 31.90 11.18 -25.16
N ILE A 207 31.26 12.01 -24.33
CA ILE A 207 30.99 13.41 -24.63
C ILE A 207 32.30 14.21 -24.61
N GLU A 208 33.14 14.00 -23.58
CA GLU A 208 34.46 14.63 -23.50
C GLU A 208 35.35 14.33 -24.72
N LYS A 209 35.37 13.07 -25.16
CA LYS A 209 36.12 12.64 -26.37
C LYS A 209 35.59 13.25 -27.69
N ARG A 210 34.38 13.79 -27.74
CA ARG A 210 33.79 14.41 -28.92
C ARG A 210 34.03 15.93 -28.96
N ILE A 211 34.41 16.52 -27.84
CA ILE A 211 34.65 17.96 -27.68
C ILE A 211 36.13 18.32 -27.90
N ILE A 212 37.02 17.34 -27.77
CA ILE A 212 38.46 17.45 -28.09
C ILE A 212 38.72 17.00 -29.51
#